data_bf271ab61f10090704eada548e010b8e
#
_entry.id   bf271ab61f10090704eada548e010b8e
#
_cell.length_a   1.000
_cell.length_b   1.000
_cell.length_c   1.000
_cell.angle_alpha   90.00
_cell.angle_beta   90.00
_cell.angle_gamma   90.00
#
_symmetry.space_group_name_H-M   'P 1'
#
loop_
_entity.id
_entity.type
_entity.pdbx_description
1 polymer ?
#
loop_
_entity_poly.entity_id
_entity_poly.type
_entity_poly.pdbx_seq_one_letter_code
_entity_poly.pdbx_strand_id
1 'polypeptide(L)'
;RGEIAVRIIRACREMGIETVAVYSKADKDALHTQLADEAICIGETKASESYLNMESIISATIATGADAIHPGFGFLSENSKFARLCEQCNIIFIGPKSDVMYNLGNKSVARKTMIEANVPVIPGSEEQIYDSKTGKKIADQVGYPVIIKAALGGGGKGMRVAYGPEEFEQAFNAAKKESEAAFDDGTMYIEHFVENPRHIEFQILADKFGNVIHLGERDCSIQRNHQKMIEESPCT
;
A
#
# COMPACT_ATOMS: atom_id res chain seq x y z
N ARG A 1 13.66 -1.74 -10.68
CA ARG A 1 14.10 -2.66 -11.73
C ARG A 1 13.07 -2.78 -12.85
N GLY A 2 13.44 -3.47 -13.96
CA GLY A 2 12.52 -3.81 -15.03
C GLY A 2 11.94 -2.59 -15.75
N GLU A 3 10.75 -2.74 -16.28
CA GLU A 3 10.04 -1.71 -17.06
C GLU A 3 9.77 -0.42 -16.29
N ILE A 4 9.49 -0.53 -14.98
CA ILE A 4 9.25 0.65 -14.14
C ILE A 4 10.51 1.49 -14.01
N ALA A 5 11.68 0.87 -13.81
CA ALA A 5 12.94 1.60 -13.82
C ALA A 5 13.23 2.25 -15.19
N VAL A 6 12.93 1.56 -16.29
CA VAL A 6 13.04 2.13 -17.64
C VAL A 6 12.15 3.37 -17.80
N ARG A 7 10.91 3.31 -17.28
CA ARG A 7 9.98 4.44 -17.32
C ARG A 7 10.52 5.66 -16.56
N ILE A 8 11.06 5.42 -15.36
CA ILE A 8 11.65 6.46 -14.51
C ILE A 8 12.90 7.06 -15.18
N ILE A 9 13.83 6.21 -15.66
CA ILE A 9 15.06 6.65 -16.33
C ILE A 9 14.74 7.54 -17.54
N ARG A 10 13.73 7.18 -18.35
CA ARG A 10 13.31 8.00 -19.49
C ARG A 10 12.82 9.37 -19.05
N ALA A 11 11.99 9.44 -18.00
CA ALA A 11 11.51 10.72 -17.47
C ALA A 11 12.65 11.57 -16.90
N CYS A 12 13.59 10.97 -16.17
CA CYS A 12 14.77 11.65 -15.65
C CYS A 12 15.63 12.24 -16.79
N ARG A 13 15.84 11.45 -17.85
CA ARG A 13 16.58 11.91 -19.03
C ARG A 13 15.92 13.10 -19.72
N GLU A 14 14.59 13.09 -19.87
CA GLU A 14 13.82 14.23 -20.42
C GLU A 14 13.96 15.48 -19.54
N MET A 15 14.16 15.31 -18.25
CA MET A 15 14.35 16.38 -17.27
C MET A 15 15.83 16.79 -17.09
N GLY A 16 16.78 16.14 -17.75
CA GLY A 16 18.21 16.38 -17.59
C GLY A 16 18.76 15.91 -16.24
N ILE A 17 18.14 14.89 -15.63
CA ILE A 17 18.55 14.30 -14.33
C ILE A 17 19.34 13.02 -14.60
N GLU A 18 20.55 12.92 -14.07
CA GLU A 18 21.37 11.72 -14.12
C GLU A 18 20.78 10.59 -13.30
N THR A 19 21.00 9.36 -13.74
CA THR A 19 20.36 8.18 -13.18
C THR A 19 21.35 7.08 -12.85
N VAL A 20 21.18 6.48 -11.65
CA VAL A 20 21.90 5.28 -11.23
C VAL A 20 20.90 4.13 -11.13
N ALA A 21 21.07 3.09 -11.93
CA ALA A 21 20.26 1.88 -11.85
C ALA A 21 20.88 0.89 -10.87
N VAL A 22 20.09 0.42 -9.90
CA VAL A 22 20.47 -0.72 -9.06
C VAL A 22 19.97 -2.03 -9.65
N TYR A 23 20.77 -3.09 -9.54
CA TYR A 23 20.39 -4.41 -10.07
C TYR A 23 20.92 -5.56 -9.21
N SER A 24 20.17 -6.70 -9.22
CA SER A 24 20.64 -7.97 -8.69
C SER A 24 21.53 -8.67 -9.73
N LYS A 25 22.35 -9.64 -9.34
CA LYS A 25 23.20 -10.39 -10.28
C LYS A 25 22.44 -10.95 -11.49
N ALA A 26 21.17 -11.37 -11.29
CA ALA A 26 20.35 -11.89 -12.39
C ALA A 26 19.90 -10.81 -13.38
N ASP A 27 19.82 -9.56 -12.97
CA ASP A 27 19.32 -8.46 -13.78
C ASP A 27 20.43 -7.63 -14.43
N LYS A 28 21.69 -8.14 -14.43
CA LYS A 28 22.88 -7.42 -14.92
C LYS A 28 22.70 -6.88 -16.35
N ASP A 29 22.09 -7.68 -17.21
CA ASP A 29 21.92 -7.35 -18.63
C ASP A 29 20.51 -6.81 -18.96
N ALA A 30 19.73 -6.45 -17.93
CA ALA A 30 18.38 -5.92 -18.09
C ALA A 30 18.41 -4.51 -18.71
N LEU A 31 17.35 -4.15 -19.43
CA LEU A 31 17.29 -2.89 -20.19
C LEU A 31 17.53 -1.65 -19.33
N HIS A 32 17.05 -1.63 -18.09
CA HIS A 32 17.21 -0.49 -17.18
C HIS A 32 18.68 -0.23 -16.82
N THR A 33 19.53 -1.26 -16.74
CA THR A 33 20.97 -1.10 -16.47
C THR A 33 21.72 -0.54 -17.66
N GLN A 34 21.23 -0.79 -18.88
CA GLN A 34 21.82 -0.30 -20.12
C GLN A 34 21.41 1.15 -20.44
N LEU A 35 20.24 1.58 -19.94
CA LEU A 35 19.69 2.92 -20.21
C LEU A 35 20.10 3.97 -19.17
N ALA A 36 20.45 3.58 -17.96
CA ALA A 36 20.90 4.49 -16.93
C ALA A 36 22.31 5.02 -17.24
N ASP A 37 22.65 6.17 -16.67
CA ASP A 37 23.98 6.77 -16.82
C ASP A 37 25.02 5.95 -16.06
N GLU A 38 24.64 5.35 -14.93
CA GLU A 38 25.44 4.43 -14.13
C GLU A 38 24.59 3.24 -13.67
N ALA A 39 25.23 2.09 -13.44
CA ALA A 39 24.56 0.91 -12.92
C ALA A 39 25.42 0.17 -11.88
N ILE A 40 24.81 -0.19 -10.74
CA ILE A 40 25.50 -0.83 -9.62
C ILE A 40 24.79 -2.10 -9.16
N CYS A 41 25.56 -3.16 -8.95
CA CYS A 41 25.07 -4.41 -8.40
C CYS A 41 24.86 -4.30 -6.88
N ILE A 42 23.64 -4.57 -6.40
CA ILE A 42 23.30 -4.46 -4.98
C ILE A 42 23.16 -5.82 -4.28
N GLY A 43 23.46 -6.92 -4.94
CA GLY A 43 23.45 -8.24 -4.31
C GLY A 43 23.03 -9.37 -5.22
N GLU A 44 22.70 -10.47 -4.59
CA GLU A 44 22.37 -11.75 -5.24
C GLU A 44 21.02 -11.71 -5.96
N THR A 45 20.69 -12.81 -6.64
CA THR A 45 19.47 -12.97 -7.44
C THR A 45 18.18 -12.84 -6.61
N LYS A 46 18.20 -13.30 -5.36
CA LYS A 46 17.04 -13.22 -4.48
C LYS A 46 16.75 -11.77 -4.07
N ALA A 47 15.49 -11.36 -4.09
CA ALA A 47 15.09 -10.02 -3.69
C ALA A 47 15.47 -9.67 -2.24
N SER A 48 15.43 -10.64 -1.32
CA SER A 48 15.85 -10.45 0.07
C SER A 48 17.34 -10.13 0.23
N GLU A 49 18.15 -10.50 -0.75
CA GLU A 49 19.60 -10.32 -0.77
C GLU A 49 20.02 -9.18 -1.70
N SER A 50 19.07 -8.44 -2.26
CA SER A 50 19.27 -7.35 -3.21
C SER A 50 18.22 -6.23 -3.05
N TYR A 51 17.11 -6.27 -3.75
CA TYR A 51 16.08 -5.20 -3.80
C TYR A 51 15.34 -4.94 -2.48
N LEU A 52 15.36 -5.90 -1.53
CA LEU A 52 14.83 -5.73 -0.16
C LEU A 52 15.93 -5.49 0.87
N ASN A 53 17.20 -5.47 0.45
CA ASN A 53 18.33 -5.15 1.32
C ASN A 53 18.53 -3.63 1.36
N MET A 54 18.01 -2.99 2.41
CA MET A 54 18.05 -1.54 2.58
C MET A 54 19.49 -1.02 2.66
N GLU A 55 20.36 -1.75 3.37
CA GLU A 55 21.77 -1.35 3.57
C GLU A 55 22.54 -1.35 2.25
N SER A 56 22.34 -2.36 1.40
CA SER A 56 22.98 -2.41 0.09
C SER A 56 22.53 -1.27 -0.82
N ILE A 57 21.23 -0.89 -0.78
CA ILE A 57 20.71 0.22 -1.58
C ILE A 57 21.28 1.55 -1.08
N ILE A 58 21.28 1.79 0.23
CA ILE A 58 21.87 3.01 0.82
C ILE A 58 23.38 3.09 0.51
N SER A 59 24.10 1.98 0.64
CA SER A 59 25.53 1.94 0.31
C SER A 59 25.80 2.26 -1.15
N ALA A 60 24.98 1.74 -2.06
CA ALA A 60 25.06 2.06 -3.48
C ALA A 60 24.79 3.56 -3.73
N THR A 61 23.76 4.12 -3.08
CA THR A 61 23.43 5.55 -3.19
C THR A 61 24.59 6.45 -2.74
N ILE A 62 25.20 6.13 -1.60
CA ILE A 62 26.35 6.88 -1.06
C ILE A 62 27.57 6.73 -1.98
N ALA A 63 27.84 5.51 -2.45
CA ALA A 63 29.03 5.23 -3.29
C ALA A 63 28.98 5.95 -4.66
N THR A 64 27.78 6.15 -5.20
CA THR A 64 27.55 6.85 -6.46
C THR A 64 27.33 8.37 -6.29
N GLY A 65 27.20 8.84 -5.05
CA GLY A 65 26.89 10.24 -4.77
C GLY A 65 25.50 10.68 -5.20
N ALA A 66 24.55 9.75 -5.34
CA ALA A 66 23.19 10.09 -5.72
C ALA A 66 22.46 10.83 -4.59
N ASP A 67 21.73 11.89 -4.92
CA ASP A 67 21.01 12.74 -3.96
C ASP A 67 19.65 12.15 -3.54
N ALA A 68 19.05 11.33 -4.40
CA ALA A 68 17.69 10.86 -4.23
C ALA A 68 17.52 9.40 -4.64
N ILE A 69 16.50 8.77 -4.05
CA ILE A 69 16.05 7.41 -4.42
C ILE A 69 14.62 7.48 -4.88
N HIS A 70 14.35 7.04 -6.12
CA HIS A 70 13.01 6.71 -6.59
C HIS A 70 12.76 5.23 -6.35
N PRO A 71 11.87 4.84 -5.43
CA PRO A 71 11.69 3.45 -5.03
C PRO A 71 10.98 2.59 -6.10
N GLY A 72 10.44 3.22 -7.13
CA GLY A 72 9.64 2.54 -8.13
C GLY A 72 8.31 2.06 -7.57
N PHE A 73 7.95 0.82 -7.91
CA PHE A 73 6.72 0.15 -7.50
C PHE A 73 7.07 -1.21 -6.84
N GLY A 74 6.36 -1.55 -5.76
CA GLY A 74 6.63 -2.77 -4.99
C GLY A 74 7.90 -2.68 -4.14
N PHE A 75 8.43 -3.81 -3.70
CA PHE A 75 9.60 -3.93 -2.82
C PHE A 75 9.57 -2.96 -1.63
N LEU A 76 10.43 -1.94 -1.63
CA LEU A 76 10.57 -0.97 -0.54
C LEU A 76 9.77 0.32 -0.76
N SER A 77 8.97 0.42 -1.82
CA SER A 77 8.23 1.65 -2.16
C SER A 77 7.23 2.10 -1.08
N GLU A 78 6.68 1.15 -0.32
CA GLU A 78 5.74 1.40 0.77
C GLU A 78 6.34 1.09 2.15
N ASN A 79 7.67 0.97 2.22
CA ASN A 79 8.36 0.62 3.45
C ASN A 79 8.77 1.87 4.23
N SER A 80 8.03 2.19 5.31
CA SER A 80 8.30 3.35 6.15
C SER A 80 9.66 3.33 6.85
N LYS A 81 10.22 2.13 7.14
CA LYS A 81 11.56 2.00 7.72
C LYS A 81 12.65 2.38 6.72
N PHE A 82 12.46 2.01 5.45
CA PHE A 82 13.38 2.40 4.39
C PHE A 82 13.33 3.91 4.13
N ALA A 83 12.14 4.50 4.04
CA ALA A 83 11.99 5.95 3.91
C ALA A 83 12.67 6.69 5.08
N ARG A 84 12.50 6.20 6.32
CA ARG A 84 13.19 6.77 7.50
C ARG A 84 14.71 6.63 7.43
N LEU A 85 15.20 5.50 6.93
CA LEU A 85 16.63 5.30 6.75
C LEU A 85 17.20 6.28 5.72
N CYS A 86 16.50 6.54 4.62
CA CYS A 86 16.87 7.57 3.65
C CYS A 86 16.96 8.96 4.33
N GLU A 87 15.92 9.34 5.10
CA GLU A 87 15.87 10.60 5.86
C GLU A 87 17.08 10.74 6.81
N GLN A 88 17.43 9.68 7.55
CA GLN A 88 18.58 9.65 8.45
C GLN A 88 19.93 9.78 7.74
N CYS A 89 20.01 9.31 6.51
CA CYS A 89 21.21 9.41 5.68
C CYS A 89 21.24 10.69 4.82
N ASN A 90 20.30 11.63 4.99
CA ASN A 90 20.12 12.82 4.16
C ASN A 90 19.95 12.53 2.67
N ILE A 91 19.34 11.38 2.35
CA ILE A 91 18.99 10.97 1.00
C ILE A 91 17.50 11.31 0.78
N ILE A 92 17.18 11.96 -0.31
CA ILE A 92 15.79 12.29 -0.67
C ILE A 92 15.08 11.02 -1.11
N PHE A 93 14.09 10.59 -0.34
CA PHE A 93 13.15 9.55 -0.77
C PHE A 93 12.04 10.19 -1.61
N ILE A 94 11.93 9.81 -2.90
CA ILE A 94 10.90 10.33 -3.80
C ILE A 94 9.59 9.61 -3.51
N GLY A 95 8.83 10.16 -2.58
CA GLY A 95 7.60 9.59 -2.05
C GLY A 95 7.15 10.28 -0.77
N PRO A 96 6.14 9.74 -0.07
CA PRO A 96 5.69 10.26 1.21
C PRO A 96 6.80 10.18 2.29
N LYS A 97 6.71 11.06 3.30
CA LYS A 97 7.57 10.96 4.49
C LYS A 97 7.32 9.65 5.25
N SER A 98 8.32 9.20 5.99
CA SER A 98 8.28 7.93 6.71
C SER A 98 7.13 7.83 7.72
N ASP A 99 6.78 8.91 8.39
CA ASP A 99 5.67 8.99 9.36
C ASP A 99 4.31 8.92 8.66
N VAL A 100 4.14 9.60 7.53
CA VAL A 100 2.92 9.53 6.70
C VAL A 100 2.72 8.10 6.19
N MET A 101 3.78 7.49 5.67
CA MET A 101 3.74 6.12 5.18
C MET A 101 3.41 5.12 6.29
N TYR A 102 3.96 5.29 7.48
CA TYR A 102 3.66 4.45 8.64
C TYR A 102 2.19 4.59 9.07
N ASN A 103 1.69 5.81 9.18
CA ASN A 103 0.32 6.09 9.63
C ASN A 103 -0.72 5.60 8.61
N LEU A 104 -0.52 5.85 7.32
CA LEU A 104 -1.43 5.40 6.28
C LEU A 104 -1.35 3.88 6.01
N GLY A 105 -0.23 3.25 6.32
CA GLY A 105 -0.08 1.80 6.26
C GLY A 105 -0.86 1.05 7.35
N ASN A 106 -1.22 1.73 8.44
CA ASN A 106 -2.06 1.18 9.50
C ASN A 106 -3.53 1.55 9.25
N LYS A 107 -4.37 0.57 8.91
CA LYS A 107 -5.78 0.78 8.52
C LYS A 107 -6.60 1.55 9.57
N SER A 108 -6.40 1.28 10.85
CA SER A 108 -7.12 1.95 11.94
C SER A 108 -6.69 3.40 12.09
N VAL A 109 -5.38 3.66 12.03
CA VAL A 109 -4.82 5.02 12.09
C VAL A 109 -5.24 5.82 10.84
N ALA A 110 -5.12 5.22 9.66
CA ALA A 110 -5.53 5.85 8.41
C ALA A 110 -7.01 6.25 8.44
N ARG A 111 -7.90 5.33 8.89
CA ARG A 111 -9.33 5.63 9.02
C ARG A 111 -9.57 6.79 9.98
N LYS A 112 -8.96 6.79 11.16
CA LYS A 112 -9.09 7.87 12.15
C LYS A 112 -8.62 9.20 11.56
N THR A 113 -7.47 9.23 10.91
CA THR A 113 -6.92 10.41 10.24
C THR A 113 -7.88 10.96 9.18
N MET A 114 -8.52 10.08 8.40
CA MET A 114 -9.50 10.50 7.39
C MET A 114 -10.75 11.10 8.02
N ILE A 115 -11.27 10.51 9.09
CA ILE A 115 -12.42 11.05 9.83
C ILE A 115 -12.09 12.44 10.40
N GLU A 116 -10.93 12.61 11.04
CA GLU A 116 -10.46 13.89 11.58
C GLU A 116 -10.28 14.96 10.50
N ALA A 117 -9.91 14.53 9.28
CA ALA A 117 -9.79 15.41 8.11
C ALA A 117 -11.13 15.65 7.36
N ASN A 118 -12.25 15.16 7.87
CA ASN A 118 -13.57 15.20 7.23
C ASN A 118 -13.61 14.55 5.84
N VAL A 119 -12.76 13.57 5.60
CA VAL A 119 -12.81 12.75 4.39
C VAL A 119 -13.82 11.62 4.61
N PRO A 120 -14.79 11.41 3.71
CA PRO A 120 -15.76 10.34 3.84
C PRO A 120 -15.09 8.97 3.94
N VAL A 121 -15.55 8.16 4.89
CA VAL A 121 -15.10 6.78 5.07
C VAL A 121 -16.30 5.83 5.06
N ILE A 122 -16.08 4.58 4.70
CA ILE A 122 -17.13 3.56 4.79
C ILE A 122 -17.58 3.44 6.26
N PRO A 123 -18.88 3.56 6.59
CA PRO A 123 -19.37 3.36 7.95
C PRO A 123 -18.92 2.02 8.52
N GLY A 124 -18.51 1.99 9.78
CA GLY A 124 -18.03 0.75 10.40
C GLY A 124 -17.61 0.94 11.85
N SER A 125 -17.14 -0.13 12.48
CA SER A 125 -16.66 -0.10 13.85
C SER A 125 -15.44 0.81 14.01
N GLU A 126 -15.42 1.59 15.07
CA GLU A 126 -14.26 2.41 15.46
C GLU A 126 -13.27 1.57 16.27
N GLU A 127 -13.79 0.61 17.03
CA GLU A 127 -13.02 -0.25 17.93
C GLU A 127 -13.04 -1.71 17.47
N GLN A 128 -12.16 -2.46 18.08
CA GLN A 128 -12.05 -3.91 17.92
C GLN A 128 -13.23 -4.61 18.60
N ILE A 129 -13.73 -5.68 17.98
CA ILE A 129 -14.91 -6.43 18.42
C ILE A 129 -14.48 -7.85 18.75
N TYR A 130 -14.86 -8.32 19.94
CA TYR A 130 -14.46 -9.64 20.44
C TYR A 130 -15.64 -10.62 20.58
N ASP A 131 -16.87 -10.14 20.54
CA ASP A 131 -18.07 -10.96 20.70
C ASP A 131 -19.19 -10.57 19.75
N SER A 132 -20.06 -11.52 19.41
CA SER A 132 -21.12 -11.34 18.43
C SER A 132 -22.21 -10.38 18.91
N LYS A 133 -22.47 -10.28 20.24
CA LYS A 133 -23.51 -9.43 20.79
C LYS A 133 -23.17 -7.94 20.65
N THR A 134 -21.91 -7.58 20.94
CA THR A 134 -21.37 -6.23 20.71
C THR A 134 -21.34 -5.95 19.21
N GLY A 135 -20.87 -6.92 18.42
CA GLY A 135 -20.82 -6.78 16.96
C GLY A 135 -22.19 -6.53 16.34
N LYS A 136 -23.22 -7.24 16.78
CA LYS A 136 -24.59 -7.07 16.27
C LYS A 136 -25.12 -5.66 16.51
N LYS A 137 -24.89 -5.08 17.69
CA LYS A 137 -25.30 -3.69 17.98
C LYS A 137 -24.64 -2.69 17.04
N ILE A 138 -23.35 -2.90 16.74
CA ILE A 138 -22.61 -2.06 15.80
C ILE A 138 -23.15 -2.24 14.38
N ALA A 139 -23.40 -3.49 13.96
CA ALA A 139 -23.98 -3.78 12.66
C ALA A 139 -25.35 -3.15 12.46
N ASP A 140 -26.20 -3.15 13.50
CA ASP A 140 -27.51 -2.50 13.49
C ASP A 140 -27.39 -0.97 13.35
N GLN A 141 -26.33 -0.36 13.87
CA GLN A 141 -26.04 1.08 13.72
C GLN A 141 -25.44 1.43 12.36
N VAL A 142 -24.54 0.58 11.84
CA VAL A 142 -23.90 0.73 10.54
C VAL A 142 -24.88 0.55 9.40
N GLY A 143 -25.87 -0.34 9.58
CA GLY A 143 -26.84 -0.72 8.56
C GLY A 143 -26.35 -1.86 7.68
N TYR A 144 -27.24 -2.85 7.47
CA TYR A 144 -26.98 -4.00 6.61
C TYR A 144 -27.07 -3.62 5.11
N PRO A 145 -26.36 -4.34 4.23
CA PRO A 145 -25.46 -5.45 4.53
C PRO A 145 -24.13 -5.00 5.16
N VAL A 146 -23.59 -5.84 6.03
CA VAL A 146 -22.27 -5.58 6.66
C VAL A 146 -21.28 -6.68 6.33
N ILE A 147 -20.01 -6.30 6.26
CA ILE A 147 -18.89 -7.24 6.17
C ILE A 147 -18.15 -7.30 7.51
N ILE A 148 -17.95 -8.49 8.00
CA ILE A 148 -17.18 -8.81 9.19
C ILE A 148 -15.79 -9.21 8.75
N LYS A 149 -14.75 -8.60 9.31
CA LYS A 149 -13.34 -8.80 8.89
C LYS A 149 -12.47 -9.10 10.10
N ALA A 150 -11.54 -10.03 9.96
CA ALA A 150 -10.48 -10.23 10.93
C ALA A 150 -9.53 -9.02 10.98
N ALA A 151 -9.07 -8.67 12.18
CA ALA A 151 -8.08 -7.60 12.38
C ALA A 151 -6.74 -7.94 11.74
N LEU A 152 -6.28 -9.18 11.96
CA LEU A 152 -5.14 -9.75 11.27
C LEU A 152 -5.70 -10.62 10.14
N GLY A 153 -5.45 -10.25 8.89
CA GLY A 153 -6.01 -11.01 7.78
C GLY A 153 -5.50 -10.59 6.42
N GLY A 154 -5.46 -11.56 5.52
CA GLY A 154 -5.12 -11.38 4.11
C GLY A 154 -5.71 -12.51 3.27
N GLY A 155 -5.87 -12.27 1.97
CA GLY A 155 -6.34 -13.28 1.03
C GLY A 155 -7.80 -13.74 1.23
N GLY A 156 -8.63 -12.93 1.92
CA GLY A 156 -10.06 -13.22 2.10
C GLY A 156 -10.40 -14.15 3.27
N LYS A 157 -9.43 -14.62 4.05
CA LYS A 157 -9.66 -15.43 5.25
C LYS A 157 -10.18 -14.56 6.40
N GLY A 158 -11.09 -15.11 7.20
CA GLY A 158 -11.70 -14.38 8.32
C GLY A 158 -12.62 -13.26 7.88
N MET A 159 -13.24 -13.36 6.69
CA MET A 159 -14.23 -12.41 6.20
C MET A 159 -15.56 -13.07 5.88
N ARG A 160 -16.67 -12.46 6.32
CA ARG A 160 -18.03 -12.90 6.01
C ARG A 160 -18.94 -11.70 5.84
N VAL A 161 -19.88 -11.81 4.91
CA VAL A 161 -20.95 -10.82 4.73
C VAL A 161 -22.19 -11.32 5.44
N ALA A 162 -22.90 -10.41 6.11
CA ALA A 162 -24.24 -10.65 6.66
C ALA A 162 -25.20 -9.63 6.01
N TYR A 163 -26.24 -10.14 5.37
CA TYR A 163 -27.23 -9.32 4.69
C TYR A 163 -28.37 -8.87 5.61
N GLY A 164 -28.51 -9.49 6.77
CA GLY A 164 -29.51 -9.15 7.76
C GLY A 164 -29.09 -9.54 9.18
N PRO A 165 -29.83 -9.04 10.19
CA PRO A 165 -29.54 -9.28 11.60
C PRO A 165 -29.66 -10.75 12.03
N GLU A 166 -30.43 -11.54 11.28
CA GLU A 166 -30.62 -12.99 11.51
C GLU A 166 -29.38 -13.80 11.09
N GLU A 167 -28.62 -13.34 10.11
CA GLU A 167 -27.41 -14.00 9.62
C GLU A 167 -26.15 -13.60 10.39
N PHE A 168 -26.21 -12.44 11.08
CA PHE A 168 -25.02 -11.80 11.64
C PHE A 168 -24.25 -12.69 12.62
N GLU A 169 -24.93 -13.30 13.58
CA GLU A 169 -24.28 -14.09 14.63
C GLU A 169 -23.54 -15.31 14.05
N GLN A 170 -24.17 -15.99 13.10
CA GLN A 170 -23.56 -17.12 12.42
C GLN A 170 -22.32 -16.67 11.60
N ALA A 171 -22.45 -15.59 10.85
CA ALA A 171 -21.38 -15.02 10.03
C ALA A 171 -20.20 -14.56 10.92
N PHE A 172 -20.49 -13.89 12.04
CA PHE A 172 -19.48 -13.41 12.99
C PHE A 172 -18.69 -14.58 13.60
N ASN A 173 -19.37 -15.58 14.13
CA ASN A 173 -18.74 -16.72 14.77
C ASN A 173 -17.91 -17.55 13.78
N ALA A 174 -18.37 -17.68 12.53
CA ALA A 174 -17.63 -18.37 11.47
C ALA A 174 -16.35 -17.61 11.09
N ALA A 175 -16.44 -16.28 10.89
CA ALA A 175 -15.29 -15.45 10.58
C ALA A 175 -14.27 -15.45 11.71
N LYS A 176 -14.72 -15.32 12.96
CA LYS A 176 -13.88 -15.34 14.16
C LYS A 176 -13.13 -16.65 14.29
N LYS A 177 -13.82 -17.79 14.19
CA LYS A 177 -13.21 -19.13 14.27
C LYS A 177 -12.14 -19.35 13.18
N GLU A 178 -12.42 -18.87 11.97
CA GLU A 178 -11.45 -18.94 10.86
C GLU A 178 -10.23 -18.09 11.14
N SER A 179 -10.42 -16.89 11.72
CA SER A 179 -9.34 -15.97 12.09
C SER A 179 -8.47 -16.56 13.20
N GLU A 180 -9.08 -17.08 14.26
CA GLU A 180 -8.37 -17.74 15.36
C GLU A 180 -7.53 -18.92 14.85
N ALA A 181 -8.08 -19.74 13.95
CA ALA A 181 -7.37 -20.87 13.39
C ALA A 181 -6.22 -20.50 12.44
N ALA A 182 -6.34 -19.39 11.72
CA ALA A 182 -5.36 -18.98 10.71
C ALA A 182 -4.29 -18.01 11.24
N PHE A 183 -4.61 -17.19 12.25
CA PHE A 183 -3.80 -16.06 12.71
C PHE A 183 -3.60 -16.01 14.22
N ASP A 184 -4.17 -16.95 14.97
CA ASP A 184 -4.19 -16.99 16.45
C ASP A 184 -4.78 -15.69 17.07
N ASP A 185 -5.70 -15.04 16.33
CA ASP A 185 -6.35 -13.80 16.73
C ASP A 185 -7.83 -13.82 16.29
N GLY A 186 -8.74 -13.67 17.26
CA GLY A 186 -10.18 -13.60 17.07
C GLY A 186 -10.75 -12.19 17.06
N THR A 187 -9.89 -11.18 16.93
CA THR A 187 -10.29 -9.77 16.86
C THR A 187 -10.95 -9.45 15.52
N MET A 188 -12.13 -8.85 15.56
CA MET A 188 -12.93 -8.56 14.38
C MET A 188 -13.22 -7.07 14.24
N TYR A 189 -13.49 -6.66 13.00
CA TYR A 189 -14.05 -5.36 12.60
C TYR A 189 -15.32 -5.56 11.78
N ILE A 190 -16.20 -4.58 11.80
CA ILE A 190 -17.43 -4.55 11.02
C ILE A 190 -17.44 -3.28 10.18
N GLU A 191 -17.77 -3.42 8.91
CA GLU A 191 -17.95 -2.30 7.98
C GLU A 191 -19.22 -2.52 7.17
N HIS A 192 -19.83 -1.42 6.70
CA HIS A 192 -20.88 -1.51 5.70
C HIS A 192 -20.35 -2.21 4.45
N PHE A 193 -21.08 -3.18 3.94
CA PHE A 193 -20.71 -3.89 2.72
C PHE A 193 -21.21 -3.13 1.49
N VAL A 194 -20.28 -2.56 0.74
CA VAL A 194 -20.59 -1.87 -0.51
C VAL A 194 -20.79 -2.89 -1.62
N GLU A 195 -22.01 -3.00 -2.10
CA GLU A 195 -22.34 -3.87 -3.23
C GLU A 195 -21.92 -3.22 -4.55
N ASN A 196 -21.34 -4.03 -5.44
CA ASN A 196 -20.86 -3.58 -6.76
C ASN A 196 -19.96 -2.32 -6.69
N PRO A 197 -18.89 -2.33 -5.88
CA PRO A 197 -18.06 -1.16 -5.71
C PRO A 197 -17.28 -0.83 -6.97
N ARG A 198 -17.09 0.46 -7.24
CA ARG A 198 -16.06 0.95 -8.16
C ARG A 198 -14.81 1.27 -7.37
N HIS A 199 -13.65 0.91 -7.90
CA HIS A 199 -12.36 1.29 -7.33
C HIS A 199 -11.85 2.54 -8.04
N ILE A 200 -12.01 3.68 -7.39
CA ILE A 200 -11.54 4.97 -7.90
C ILE A 200 -10.39 5.45 -7.01
N GLU A 201 -9.32 5.91 -7.63
CA GLU A 201 -8.17 6.46 -6.91
C GLU A 201 -7.77 7.81 -7.47
N PHE A 202 -7.13 8.63 -6.64
CA PHE A 202 -6.56 9.92 -7.03
C PHE A 202 -5.05 9.91 -6.86
N GLN A 203 -4.34 10.39 -7.89
CA GLN A 203 -2.91 10.61 -7.79
C GLN A 203 -2.64 11.94 -7.10
N ILE A 204 -1.95 11.89 -5.96
CA ILE A 204 -1.55 13.07 -5.20
C ILE A 204 -0.06 13.32 -5.38
N LEU A 205 0.31 14.58 -5.53
CA LEU A 205 1.69 15.06 -5.48
C LEU A 205 1.80 16.16 -4.45
N ALA A 206 2.88 16.13 -3.68
CA ALA A 206 3.19 17.17 -2.71
C ALA A 206 4.68 17.54 -2.78
N ASP A 207 4.99 18.81 -2.53
CA ASP A 207 6.36 19.29 -2.42
C ASP A 207 6.77 19.52 -0.95
N LYS A 208 8.04 19.84 -0.75
CA LYS A 208 8.60 20.17 0.58
C LYS A 208 8.12 21.51 1.15
N PHE A 209 7.44 22.33 0.36
CA PHE A 209 6.95 23.66 0.76
C PHE A 209 5.48 23.63 1.22
N GLY A 210 4.84 22.48 1.20
CA GLY A 210 3.46 22.28 1.63
C GLY A 210 2.44 22.45 0.50
N ASN A 211 2.86 22.59 -0.74
CA ASN A 211 1.94 22.57 -1.87
C ASN A 211 1.49 21.13 -2.13
N VAL A 212 0.18 20.94 -2.31
CA VAL A 212 -0.43 19.66 -2.62
C VAL A 212 -1.36 19.82 -3.81
N ILE A 213 -1.21 18.96 -4.80
CA ILE A 213 -2.06 18.90 -5.98
C ILE A 213 -2.55 17.48 -6.23
N HIS A 214 -3.62 17.33 -6.99
CA HIS A 214 -4.04 16.06 -7.56
C HIS A 214 -3.92 16.10 -9.09
N LEU A 215 -3.68 14.94 -9.69
CA LEU A 215 -3.55 14.78 -11.15
C LEU A 215 -4.81 14.16 -11.78
N GLY A 216 -5.93 14.21 -11.08
CA GLY A 216 -7.18 13.58 -11.49
C GLY A 216 -7.31 12.15 -10.95
N GLU A 217 -8.41 11.53 -11.33
CA GLU A 217 -8.79 10.19 -10.90
C GLU A 217 -8.43 9.13 -11.94
N ARG A 218 -8.33 7.89 -11.44
CA ARG A 218 -8.26 6.66 -12.26
C ARG A 218 -9.33 5.69 -11.81
N ASP A 219 -10.00 5.05 -12.76
CA ASP A 219 -10.87 3.91 -12.51
C ASP A 219 -10.05 2.62 -12.57
N CYS A 220 -9.99 1.91 -11.46
CA CYS A 220 -9.24 0.67 -11.28
C CYS A 220 -10.17 -0.51 -10.97
N SER A 221 -11.44 -0.44 -11.37
CA SER A 221 -12.46 -1.42 -11.03
C SER A 221 -12.25 -2.79 -11.70
N ILE A 222 -11.56 -2.82 -12.85
CA ILE A 222 -11.27 -4.07 -13.56
C ILE A 222 -10.08 -4.76 -12.89
N GLN A 223 -10.40 -5.77 -12.08
CA GLN A 223 -9.45 -6.51 -11.26
C GLN A 223 -9.61 -8.02 -11.43
N ARG A 224 -8.52 -8.76 -11.20
CA ARG A 224 -8.53 -10.21 -11.06
C ARG A 224 -7.89 -10.60 -9.72
N ASN A 225 -8.65 -11.28 -8.87
CA ASN A 225 -8.19 -11.65 -7.52
C ASN A 225 -7.64 -10.44 -6.72
N HIS A 226 -8.34 -9.30 -6.79
CA HIS A 226 -7.95 -8.03 -6.18
C HIS A 226 -6.65 -7.42 -6.73
N GLN A 227 -6.21 -7.85 -7.89
CA GLN A 227 -5.09 -7.25 -8.62
C GLN A 227 -5.62 -6.40 -9.77
N LYS A 228 -5.20 -5.15 -9.84
CA LYS A 228 -5.53 -4.24 -10.94
C LYS A 228 -5.05 -4.81 -12.27
N MET A 229 -5.93 -4.84 -13.24
CA MET A 229 -5.62 -5.28 -14.61
C MET A 229 -5.64 -4.12 -15.60
N ILE A 230 -6.57 -3.18 -15.42
CA ILE A 230 -6.75 -2.00 -16.28
C ILE A 230 -6.98 -0.79 -15.38
N GLU A 231 -6.36 0.31 -15.77
CA GLU A 231 -6.57 1.64 -15.20
C GLU A 231 -7.00 2.57 -16.32
N GLU A 232 -8.06 3.34 -16.10
CA GLU A 232 -8.61 4.27 -17.07
C GLU A 232 -8.75 5.67 -16.46
N SER A 233 -8.41 6.69 -17.22
CA SER A 233 -8.56 8.09 -16.84
C SER A 233 -9.05 8.90 -18.04
N PRO A 234 -10.04 9.80 -17.87
CA PRO A 234 -10.82 10.03 -16.66
C PRO A 234 -11.81 8.91 -16.37
N CYS A 235 -12.35 8.89 -15.14
CA CYS A 235 -13.43 7.97 -14.78
C CYS A 235 -14.72 8.33 -15.51
N THR A 236 -15.47 7.33 -15.97
CA THR A 236 -16.79 7.50 -16.58
C THR A 236 -17.90 7.49 -15.53
#